data_81315fa5ba06cbc3091e7dfdd9518e6d
#
_entry.id   81315fa5ba06cbc3091e7dfdd9518e6d
#
_cell.length_a   1.000
_cell.length_b   1.000
_cell.length_c   1.000
_cell.angle_alpha   90.00
_cell.angle_beta   90.00
_cell.angle_gamma   90.00
#
_symmetry.space_group_name_H-M   'P 1'
#
loop_
_entity.id
_entity.type
_entity.pdbx_description
1 polymer ?
#
loop_
_entity_poly.entity_id
_entity_poly.type
_entity_poly.pdbx_seq_one_letter_code
_entity_poly.pdbx_strand_id
1 'polypeptide(L)'
;MIFVLSVFNGFNVVISDMIHQFSPDLNISPAKGKTINLNEFPLDKLKNIKGIDFVFPTITEDVLFKNSNKQQIGQVKGVPPEYNQISRIRGTILNDTTFTISNDSYNFGIPGAGIAYYLGLNVYQPYSYIQVYVPKRGNASSFSLDNSFNNGSLLVTDVFSTQQEIDERIVLET
;
A
#
# COMPACT_ATOMS: atom_id res chain seq x y z
N MET A 1 1.18 -39.89 14.55
CA MET A 1 1.47 -39.38 13.18
C MET A 1 0.35 -38.53 12.59
N ILE A 2 -0.93 -38.87 12.72
CA ILE A 2 -2.10 -38.13 12.22
C ILE A 2 -2.17 -36.71 12.82
N PHE A 3 -1.89 -36.57 14.12
CA PHE A 3 -1.96 -35.27 14.83
C PHE A 3 -0.97 -34.26 14.28
N VAL A 4 0.26 -34.64 13.97
CA VAL A 4 1.30 -33.77 13.41
C VAL A 4 0.91 -33.30 12.02
N LEU A 5 0.35 -34.16 11.17
CA LEU A 5 -0.13 -33.81 9.83
C LEU A 5 -1.31 -32.83 9.90
N SER A 6 -2.22 -33.00 10.86
CA SER A 6 -3.36 -32.11 11.06
C SER A 6 -2.91 -30.70 11.47
N VAL A 7 -1.95 -30.60 12.39
CA VAL A 7 -1.36 -29.32 12.81
C VAL A 7 -0.64 -28.66 11.65
N PHE A 8 0.12 -29.42 10.84
CA PHE A 8 0.85 -28.89 9.70
C PHE A 8 -0.09 -28.38 8.60
N ASN A 9 -1.19 -29.09 8.34
CA ASN A 9 -2.20 -28.64 7.40
C ASN A 9 -2.91 -27.38 7.89
N GLY A 10 -3.26 -27.29 9.18
CA GLY A 10 -3.84 -26.08 9.77
C GLY A 10 -2.90 -24.88 9.67
N PHE A 11 -1.61 -25.09 9.93
CA PHE A 11 -0.59 -24.06 9.82
C PHE A 11 -0.42 -23.57 8.38
N ASN A 12 -0.40 -24.46 7.40
CA ASN A 12 -0.32 -24.08 5.98
C ASN A 12 -1.53 -23.25 5.52
N VAL A 13 -2.72 -23.57 5.99
CA VAL A 13 -3.93 -22.78 5.68
C VAL A 13 -3.79 -21.36 6.25
N VAL A 14 -3.40 -21.22 7.50
CA VAL A 14 -3.21 -19.91 8.15
C VAL A 14 -2.15 -19.09 7.44
N ILE A 15 -0.99 -19.68 7.10
CA ILE A 15 0.05 -18.96 6.36
C ILE A 15 -0.42 -18.56 4.96
N SER A 16 -1.12 -19.44 4.24
CA SER A 16 -1.65 -19.12 2.93
C SER A 16 -2.63 -17.96 3.01
N ASP A 17 -3.55 -17.97 3.96
CA ASP A 17 -4.50 -16.89 4.16
C ASP A 17 -3.81 -15.56 4.50
N MET A 18 -2.76 -15.58 5.31
CA MET A 18 -1.98 -14.39 5.64
C MET A 18 -1.27 -13.80 4.41
N ILE A 19 -0.65 -14.64 3.57
CA ILE A 19 0.05 -14.19 2.36
C ILE A 19 -0.93 -13.62 1.33
N HIS A 20 -2.10 -14.24 1.16
CA HIS A 20 -3.09 -13.86 0.16
C HIS A 20 -3.89 -12.60 0.51
N GLN A 21 -3.78 -12.06 1.73
CA GLN A 21 -4.56 -10.89 2.14
C GLN A 21 -4.21 -9.61 1.35
N PHE A 22 -2.94 -9.46 0.94
CA PHE A 22 -2.43 -8.25 0.30
C PHE A 22 -1.79 -8.50 -1.08
N SER A 23 -1.50 -9.75 -1.38
CA SER A 23 -0.91 -10.12 -2.67
C SER A 23 -2.00 -10.42 -3.70
N PRO A 24 -1.92 -9.86 -4.91
CA PRO A 24 -2.81 -10.26 -5.98
C PRO A 24 -2.48 -11.70 -6.42
N ASP A 25 -3.46 -12.45 -6.89
CA ASP A 25 -3.24 -13.79 -7.44
C ASP A 25 -2.33 -13.76 -8.67
N LEU A 26 -2.42 -12.68 -9.45
CA LEU A 26 -1.55 -12.40 -10.60
C LEU A 26 -1.05 -10.97 -10.55
N ASN A 27 0.25 -10.79 -10.77
CA ASN A 27 0.88 -9.50 -10.89
C ASN A 27 1.52 -9.34 -12.27
N ILE A 28 1.15 -8.28 -13.00
CA ILE A 28 1.73 -7.94 -14.29
C ILE A 28 2.64 -6.75 -14.09
N SER A 29 3.92 -6.93 -14.37
CA SER A 29 4.94 -5.88 -14.28
C SER A 29 5.62 -5.68 -15.60
N PRO A 30 6.18 -4.50 -15.88
CA PRO A 30 6.89 -4.26 -17.13
C PRO A 30 8.19 -5.10 -17.20
N ALA A 31 8.48 -5.65 -18.37
CA ALA A 31 9.74 -6.38 -18.62
C ALA A 31 10.97 -5.46 -18.54
N LYS A 32 10.79 -4.17 -18.80
CA LYS A 32 11.83 -3.14 -18.69
C LYS A 32 11.23 -1.87 -18.10
N GLY A 33 11.99 -1.21 -17.24
CA GLY A 33 11.53 0.01 -16.55
C GLY A 33 10.68 -0.30 -15.32
N LYS A 34 10.01 0.73 -14.78
CA LYS A 34 9.22 0.64 -13.54
C LYS A 34 7.71 0.77 -13.76
N THR A 35 7.29 1.26 -14.92
CA THR A 35 5.87 1.59 -15.16
C THR A 35 5.39 1.04 -16.49
N ILE A 36 4.11 0.71 -16.54
CA ILE A 36 3.38 0.33 -17.75
C ILE A 36 2.59 1.56 -18.21
N ASN A 37 2.66 1.86 -19.52
CA ASN A 37 1.79 2.90 -20.08
C ASN A 37 0.38 2.33 -20.24
N LEU A 38 -0.54 2.80 -19.42
CA LEU A 38 -1.92 2.31 -19.40
C LEU A 38 -2.68 2.59 -20.71
N ASN A 39 -2.29 3.63 -21.45
CA ASN A 39 -2.92 3.94 -22.73
C ASN A 39 -2.59 2.90 -23.83
N GLU A 40 -1.48 2.22 -23.70
CA GLU A 40 -1.02 1.19 -24.64
C GLU A 40 -1.32 -0.23 -24.13
N PHE A 41 -1.66 -0.35 -22.86
CA PHE A 41 -1.88 -1.63 -22.22
C PHE A 41 -3.35 -2.08 -22.38
N PRO A 42 -3.62 -3.29 -22.86
CA PRO A 42 -4.97 -3.75 -23.18
C PRO A 42 -5.77 -4.18 -21.94
N LEU A 43 -6.03 -3.24 -21.00
CA LEU A 43 -6.77 -3.51 -19.77
C LEU A 43 -8.13 -4.16 -20.01
N ASP A 44 -8.86 -3.70 -21.04
CA ASP A 44 -10.21 -4.22 -21.34
C ASP A 44 -10.17 -5.68 -21.79
N LYS A 45 -9.11 -6.09 -22.47
CA LYS A 45 -8.93 -7.51 -22.84
C LYS A 45 -8.73 -8.38 -21.61
N LEU A 46 -8.00 -7.89 -20.61
CA LEU A 46 -7.79 -8.63 -19.35
C LEU A 46 -9.07 -8.76 -18.56
N LYS A 47 -9.85 -7.69 -18.44
CA LYS A 47 -11.15 -7.71 -17.73
C LYS A 47 -12.15 -8.69 -18.32
N ASN A 48 -12.03 -8.99 -19.62
CA ASN A 48 -12.94 -9.90 -20.34
C ASN A 48 -12.48 -11.37 -20.32
N ILE A 49 -11.35 -11.71 -19.70
CA ILE A 49 -10.89 -13.09 -19.58
C ILE A 49 -11.74 -13.82 -18.53
N LYS A 50 -12.30 -14.96 -18.91
CA LYS A 50 -13.08 -15.79 -18.00
C LYS A 50 -12.20 -16.27 -16.81
N GLY A 51 -12.65 -16.00 -15.59
CA GLY A 51 -11.94 -16.35 -14.36
C GLY A 51 -11.10 -15.22 -13.79
N ILE A 52 -11.12 -14.04 -14.40
CA ILE A 52 -10.60 -12.80 -13.82
C ILE A 52 -11.78 -11.98 -13.31
N ASP A 53 -11.85 -11.79 -12.00
CA ASP A 53 -12.90 -11.01 -11.38
C ASP A 53 -12.56 -9.52 -11.39
N PHE A 54 -11.30 -9.18 -11.15
CA PHE A 54 -10.87 -7.79 -11.01
C PHE A 54 -9.46 -7.55 -11.56
N VAL A 55 -9.27 -6.38 -12.18
CA VAL A 55 -7.97 -5.91 -12.67
C VAL A 55 -7.78 -4.46 -12.21
N PHE A 56 -6.73 -4.21 -11.45
CA PHE A 56 -6.41 -2.86 -10.96
C PHE A 56 -5.02 -2.42 -11.36
N PRO A 57 -4.89 -1.21 -11.89
CA PRO A 57 -3.59 -0.56 -11.95
C PRO A 57 -3.17 -0.15 -10.53
N THR A 58 -1.93 -0.43 -10.18
CA THR A 58 -1.34 0.02 -8.92
C THR A 58 0.04 0.60 -9.18
N ILE A 59 0.46 1.53 -8.34
CA ILE A 59 1.82 2.09 -8.36
C ILE A 59 2.46 1.87 -6.99
N THR A 60 3.72 1.45 -6.99
CA THR A 60 4.48 1.28 -5.75
C THR A 60 5.81 2.01 -5.91
N GLU A 61 6.13 2.87 -4.95
CA GLU A 61 7.38 3.62 -4.91
C GLU A 61 7.98 3.60 -3.52
N ASP A 62 9.32 3.52 -3.46
CA ASP A 62 10.06 3.69 -2.22
C ASP A 62 10.10 5.17 -1.88
N VAL A 63 9.74 5.50 -0.65
CA VAL A 63 9.58 6.88 -0.19
C VAL A 63 10.13 7.06 1.22
N LEU A 64 10.39 8.31 1.58
CA LEU A 64 10.67 8.69 2.95
C LEU A 64 9.40 9.27 3.57
N PHE A 65 8.95 8.65 4.64
CA PHE A 65 7.89 9.16 5.50
C PHE A 65 8.46 9.98 6.64
N LYS A 66 7.78 11.07 6.98
CA LYS A 66 8.16 11.94 8.08
C LYS A 66 6.94 12.37 8.88
N ASN A 67 7.08 12.31 10.19
CA ASN A 67 6.14 12.90 11.15
C ASN A 67 6.95 13.58 12.26
N SER A 68 6.82 14.91 12.35
CA SER A 68 7.61 15.72 13.28
C SER A 68 9.12 15.43 13.14
N ASN A 69 9.75 14.90 14.19
CA ASN A 69 11.20 14.57 14.21
C ASN A 69 11.50 13.12 13.83
N LYS A 70 10.48 12.29 13.56
CA LYS A 70 10.67 10.90 13.21
C LYS A 70 10.60 10.71 11.70
N GLN A 71 11.41 9.80 11.19
CA GLN A 71 11.51 9.48 9.77
C GLN A 71 11.62 7.97 9.59
N GLN A 72 10.99 7.46 8.54
CA GLN A 72 11.04 6.05 8.17
C GLN A 72 11.02 5.91 6.66
N ILE A 73 11.91 5.07 6.12
CA ILE A 73 11.84 4.65 4.72
C ILE A 73 10.85 3.49 4.63
N GLY A 74 9.99 3.56 3.64
CA GLY A 74 9.02 2.50 3.36
C GLY A 74 8.51 2.62 1.94
N GLN A 75 7.39 1.99 1.66
CA GLN A 75 6.75 1.98 0.35
C GLN A 75 5.37 2.60 0.42
N VAL A 76 5.08 3.45 -0.54
CA VAL A 76 3.71 3.90 -0.79
C VAL A 76 3.14 3.07 -1.94
N LYS A 77 1.92 2.55 -1.76
CA LYS A 77 1.16 1.85 -2.78
C LYS A 77 -0.07 2.66 -3.14
N GLY A 78 -0.06 3.26 -4.32
CA GLY A 78 -1.22 3.91 -4.89
C GLY A 78 -2.17 2.87 -5.48
N VAL A 79 -3.45 3.02 -5.20
CA VAL A 79 -4.50 2.10 -5.64
C VAL A 79 -5.73 2.89 -6.07
N PRO A 80 -6.51 2.40 -7.04
CA PRO A 80 -7.76 3.05 -7.43
C PRO A 80 -8.84 2.91 -6.35
N PRO A 81 -9.88 3.76 -6.37
CA PRO A 81 -10.97 3.73 -5.37
C PRO A 81 -11.66 2.37 -5.26
N GLU A 82 -11.79 1.67 -6.38
CA GLU A 82 -12.45 0.37 -6.43
C GLU A 82 -11.67 -0.72 -5.68
N TYR A 83 -10.39 -0.48 -5.38
CA TYR A 83 -9.54 -1.42 -4.66
C TYR A 83 -10.11 -1.77 -3.27
N ASN A 84 -10.87 -0.86 -2.66
CA ASN A 84 -11.52 -1.08 -1.38
C ASN A 84 -12.60 -2.19 -1.42
N GLN A 85 -13.18 -2.47 -2.59
CA GLN A 85 -14.23 -3.48 -2.73
C GLN A 85 -13.70 -4.90 -2.60
N ILE A 86 -12.44 -5.09 -2.92
CA ILE A 86 -11.83 -6.41 -3.04
C ILE A 86 -10.77 -6.64 -2.00
N SER A 87 -10.10 -5.57 -1.59
CA SER A 87 -9.00 -5.73 -0.67
C SER A 87 -9.49 -6.29 0.66
N ARG A 88 -8.97 -7.41 1.02
CA ARG A 88 -9.12 -8.02 2.35
C ARG A 88 -8.48 -7.15 3.45
N ILE A 89 -7.95 -5.99 3.07
CA ILE A 89 -7.41 -4.95 3.97
C ILE A 89 -8.43 -4.58 5.05
N ARG A 90 -9.73 -4.53 4.73
CA ARG A 90 -10.76 -4.18 5.72
C ARG A 90 -10.71 -5.05 6.98
N GLY A 91 -10.43 -6.33 6.83
CA GLY A 91 -10.30 -7.25 7.98
C GLY A 91 -9.06 -7.03 8.83
N THR A 92 -8.13 -6.19 8.40
CA THR A 92 -6.88 -5.89 9.11
C THR A 92 -6.83 -4.48 9.67
N ILE A 93 -7.84 -3.66 9.39
CA ILE A 93 -7.96 -2.28 9.89
C ILE A 93 -8.34 -2.30 11.36
N LEU A 94 -7.65 -1.48 12.16
CA LEU A 94 -7.78 -1.52 13.62
C LEU A 94 -9.08 -0.91 14.14
N ASN A 95 -9.62 0.13 13.50
CA ASN A 95 -10.77 0.87 14.04
C ASN A 95 -12.08 0.69 13.26
N ASP A 96 -12.10 -0.17 12.23
CA ASP A 96 -13.28 -0.45 11.39
C ASP A 96 -13.97 0.84 10.83
N THR A 97 -13.18 1.89 10.62
CA THR A 97 -13.64 3.14 10.02
C THR A 97 -13.84 2.97 8.51
N THR A 98 -14.57 3.88 7.90
CA THR A 98 -14.77 3.87 6.44
C THR A 98 -13.42 3.91 5.74
N PHE A 99 -13.13 2.92 4.90
CA PHE A 99 -11.95 2.87 4.07
C PHE A 99 -12.03 4.01 3.03
N THR A 100 -11.57 5.18 3.44
CA THR A 100 -11.51 6.36 2.58
C THR A 100 -10.05 6.68 2.33
N ILE A 101 -9.64 6.74 1.07
CA ILE A 101 -8.27 7.00 0.66
C ILE A 101 -8.11 8.40 0.07
N SER A 102 -9.15 8.98 -0.50
CA SER A 102 -9.15 10.39 -0.91
C SER A 102 -10.53 11.03 -0.88
N ASN A 103 -10.54 12.35 -0.89
CA ASN A 103 -11.67 13.19 -1.23
C ASN A 103 -11.18 14.43 -1.99
N ASP A 104 -12.08 15.29 -2.43
CA ASP A 104 -11.74 16.48 -3.23
C ASP A 104 -10.77 17.47 -2.54
N SER A 105 -10.56 17.35 -1.22
CA SER A 105 -9.78 18.31 -0.43
C SER A 105 -8.51 17.72 0.18
N TYR A 106 -8.47 16.40 0.42
CA TYR A 106 -7.38 15.75 1.15
C TYR A 106 -7.04 14.39 0.55
N ASN A 107 -5.75 14.09 0.51
CA ASN A 107 -5.27 12.74 0.24
C ASN A 107 -5.19 11.99 1.57
N PHE A 108 -5.86 10.86 1.64
CA PHE A 108 -5.84 9.99 2.80
C PHE A 108 -4.84 8.86 2.62
N GLY A 109 -4.31 8.39 3.75
CA GLY A 109 -3.41 7.26 3.76
C GLY A 109 -3.71 6.33 4.93
N ILE A 110 -3.61 5.04 4.67
CA ILE A 110 -3.72 4.02 5.70
C ILE A 110 -2.33 3.38 5.86
N PRO A 111 -1.55 3.79 6.87
CA PRO A 111 -0.26 3.20 7.15
C PRO A 111 -0.37 1.81 7.74
N GLY A 112 0.61 0.98 7.49
CA GLY A 112 0.81 -0.24 8.25
C GLY A 112 1.26 0.04 9.69
N ALA A 113 0.99 -0.90 10.58
CA ALA A 113 1.31 -0.79 12.00
C ALA A 113 2.80 -0.51 12.26
N GLY A 114 3.71 -1.06 11.44
CA GLY A 114 5.13 -0.78 11.52
C GLY A 114 5.46 0.68 11.27
N ILE A 115 4.95 1.26 10.17
CA ILE A 115 5.12 2.69 9.86
C ILE A 115 4.51 3.56 10.96
N ALA A 116 3.30 3.23 11.41
CA ALA A 116 2.63 3.98 12.48
C ALA A 116 3.46 3.99 13.77
N TYR A 117 4.02 2.85 14.15
CA TYR A 117 4.88 2.72 15.32
C TYR A 117 6.18 3.54 15.19
N TYR A 118 6.93 3.39 14.09
CA TYR A 118 8.19 4.10 13.88
C TYR A 118 8.00 5.60 13.79
N LEU A 119 6.95 6.07 13.15
CA LEU A 119 6.62 7.48 13.07
C LEU A 119 5.97 8.03 14.35
N GLY A 120 5.58 7.16 15.28
CA GLY A 120 4.91 7.53 16.52
C GLY A 120 3.55 8.17 16.28
N LEU A 121 2.81 7.64 15.31
CA LEU A 121 1.47 8.10 15.03
C LEU A 121 0.54 7.67 16.18
N ASN A 122 -0.29 8.60 16.62
CA ASN A 122 -1.35 8.26 17.55
C ASN A 122 -2.63 7.92 16.78
N VAL A 123 -2.93 6.64 16.69
CA VAL A 123 -4.08 6.11 15.94
C VAL A 123 -5.43 6.55 16.52
N TYR A 124 -5.42 6.95 17.79
CA TYR A 124 -6.63 7.40 18.50
C TYR A 124 -6.85 8.91 18.41
N GLN A 125 -5.89 9.65 17.85
CA GLN A 125 -6.07 11.07 17.59
C GLN A 125 -6.51 11.26 16.13
N PRO A 126 -7.68 11.84 15.90
CA PRO A 126 -8.08 12.20 14.55
C PRO A 126 -7.09 13.22 13.97
N TYR A 127 -6.77 13.05 12.67
CA TYR A 127 -5.97 14.01 11.89
C TYR A 127 -4.45 14.03 12.14
N SER A 128 -3.85 12.85 12.30
CA SER A 128 -2.40 12.73 12.14
C SER A 128 -2.01 12.89 10.67
N TYR A 129 -1.02 13.74 10.38
CA TYR A 129 -0.49 13.91 9.03
C TYR A 129 0.86 13.23 8.89
N ILE A 130 1.08 12.62 7.73
CA ILE A 130 2.37 12.08 7.33
C ILE A 130 2.86 12.86 6.12
N GLN A 131 4.06 13.42 6.20
CA GLN A 131 4.75 13.96 5.05
C GLN A 131 5.40 12.82 4.27
N VAL A 132 5.21 12.82 2.95
CA VAL A 132 5.76 11.82 2.04
C VAL A 132 6.72 12.50 1.08
N TYR A 133 7.94 11.99 0.99
CA TYR A 133 8.96 12.47 0.07
C TYR A 133 9.26 11.38 -0.94
N VAL A 134 8.86 11.62 -2.19
CA VAL A 134 9.06 10.72 -3.32
C VAL A 134 10.25 11.17 -4.14
N PRO A 135 11.28 10.36 -4.37
CA PRO A 135 12.41 10.73 -5.23
C PRO A 135 11.92 11.08 -6.64
N LYS A 136 12.38 12.20 -7.19
CA LYS A 136 12.11 12.55 -8.58
C LYS A 136 12.84 11.60 -9.51
N ARG A 137 12.15 11.15 -10.55
CA ARG A 137 12.77 10.37 -11.63
C ARG A 137 13.55 11.31 -12.53
N GLY A 138 14.81 11.02 -12.75
CA GLY A 138 15.68 11.79 -13.66
C GLY A 138 17.12 11.85 -13.15
N ASN A 139 18.00 12.41 -13.96
CA ASN A 139 19.38 12.63 -13.54
C ASN A 139 19.40 13.68 -12.43
N ALA A 140 19.76 13.27 -11.26
CA ALA A 140 20.05 14.17 -10.15
C ALA A 140 21.34 14.95 -10.49
N SER A 141 21.22 15.92 -11.39
CA SER A 141 22.24 16.92 -11.61
C SER A 141 21.80 18.17 -10.86
N SER A 142 22.10 18.23 -9.58
CA SER A 142 22.39 19.49 -8.93
C SER A 142 22.36 19.42 -7.41
N PHE A 143 23.19 20.20 -6.88
CA PHE A 143 23.61 20.53 -5.53
C PHE A 143 22.51 21.01 -4.55
N SER A 144 21.21 20.87 -4.85
CA SER A 144 20.13 21.21 -3.92
C SER A 144 19.23 20.02 -3.66
N LEU A 145 19.29 19.47 -2.48
CA LEU A 145 18.45 18.37 -1.99
C LEU A 145 16.94 18.66 -2.12
N ASP A 146 16.55 19.92 -1.97
CA ASP A 146 15.14 20.36 -2.02
C ASP A 146 14.50 20.13 -3.40
N ASN A 147 15.27 20.09 -4.47
CA ASN A 147 14.76 19.85 -5.81
C ASN A 147 14.72 18.37 -6.22
N SER A 148 15.22 17.48 -5.38
CA SER A 148 15.36 16.05 -5.69
C SER A 148 14.13 15.22 -5.30
N PHE A 149 13.20 15.80 -4.54
CA PHE A 149 12.01 15.11 -4.07
C PHE A 149 10.73 15.85 -4.45
N ASN A 150 9.69 15.11 -4.73
CA ASN A 150 8.31 15.59 -4.67
C ASN A 150 7.83 15.34 -3.25
N ASN A 151 7.17 16.30 -2.65
CA ASN A 151 6.60 16.16 -1.32
C ASN A 151 5.07 16.26 -1.37
N GLY A 152 4.44 15.54 -0.46
CA GLY A 152 3.01 15.56 -0.25
C GLY A 152 2.68 15.28 1.21
N SER A 153 1.44 15.50 1.58
CA SER A 153 0.94 15.19 2.91
C SER A 153 -0.26 14.27 2.80
N LEU A 154 -0.28 13.23 3.62
CA LEU A 154 -1.38 12.29 3.74
C LEU A 154 -2.04 12.46 5.10
N LEU A 155 -3.35 12.54 5.11
CA LEU A 155 -4.13 12.46 6.35
C LEU A 155 -4.33 10.99 6.70
N VAL A 156 -3.89 10.59 7.88
CA VAL A 156 -4.05 9.22 8.36
C VAL A 156 -5.49 9.01 8.80
N THR A 157 -6.18 8.07 8.17
CA THR A 157 -7.56 7.73 8.52
C THR A 157 -7.65 6.53 9.43
N ASP A 158 -6.75 5.57 9.26
CA ASP A 158 -6.70 4.35 10.05
C ASP A 158 -5.31 3.70 9.94
N VAL A 159 -5.12 2.57 10.60
CA VAL A 159 -3.90 1.75 10.54
C VAL A 159 -4.28 0.32 10.26
N PHE A 160 -3.57 -0.34 9.37
CA PHE A 160 -3.72 -1.78 9.16
C PHE A 160 -2.60 -2.56 9.84
N SER A 161 -2.90 -3.77 10.27
CA SER A 161 -1.92 -4.69 10.86
C SER A 161 -2.07 -6.09 10.30
N THR A 162 -1.00 -6.58 9.69
CA THR A 162 -0.93 -7.93 9.11
C THR A 162 0.09 -8.81 9.80
N GLN A 163 0.86 -8.25 10.72
CA GLN A 163 1.99 -8.89 11.38
C GLN A 163 3.12 -9.34 10.44
N GLN A 164 3.30 -8.65 9.31
CA GLN A 164 4.31 -8.95 8.29
C GLN A 164 5.06 -7.69 7.80
N GLU A 165 6.07 -7.86 6.93
CA GLU A 165 6.80 -6.77 6.25
C GLU A 165 5.86 -5.79 5.52
N ILE A 166 4.67 -6.23 5.17
CA ILE A 166 3.64 -5.43 4.55
C ILE A 166 3.17 -4.26 5.43
N ASP A 167 3.35 -4.35 6.74
CA ASP A 167 3.05 -3.26 7.69
C ASP A 167 3.95 -2.04 7.52
N GLU A 168 5.04 -2.16 6.75
CA GLU A 168 5.90 -1.04 6.34
C GLU A 168 5.38 -0.26 5.12
N ARG A 169 4.18 -0.59 4.62
CA ARG A 169 3.58 0.05 3.45
C ARG A 169 2.43 0.95 3.84
N ILE A 170 2.27 2.03 3.08
CA ILE A 170 1.09 2.90 3.14
C ILE A 170 0.29 2.73 1.86
N VAL A 171 -1.01 2.60 1.98
CA VAL A 171 -1.93 2.56 0.84
C VAL A 171 -2.57 3.95 0.68
N LEU A 172 -2.55 4.48 -0.53
CA LEU A 172 -3.21 5.74 -0.87
C LEU A 172 -4.00 5.60 -2.17
N GLU A 173 -4.97 6.45 -2.37
CA GLU A 173 -5.70 6.57 -3.64
C GLU A 173 -4.88 7.40 -4.65
N THR A 174 -4.96 7.03 -5.92
CA THR A 174 -4.28 7.72 -7.03
C THR A 174 -5.26 8.47 -7.92
#